data_a82dd477123fed173191e1dc9619f548
#
_entry.id   a82dd477123fed173191e1dc9619f548
#
_cell.length_a   1.000
_cell.length_b   1.000
_cell.length_c   1.000
_cell.angle_alpha   90.00
_cell.angle_beta   90.00
_cell.angle_gamma   90.00
#
_symmetry.space_group_name_H-M   'P 1'
#
loop_
_entity.id
_entity.type
_entity.pdbx_description
1 polymer ?
#
loop_
_entity_poly.entity_id
_entity_poly.type
_entity_poly.pdbx_seq_one_letter_code
_entity_poly.pdbx_strand_id
1 'polypeptide(L)'
;MPLWHVYHPVDTYTAQQKEEFAADVTQHYVGAGLPRFYVVTLFHEVPESSFLIGGEPSNTAVRVVIEHLARQPLDPATRKRIAEELNRLLAPHTRDRGLYCEFHIDETPRDLWMIDGLRPPPEGSEAEQLWARENRPVPYY
;
A
#
# COMPACT_ATOMS: atom_id res chain seq x y z
N MET A 1 -5.60 -5.94 4.54
CA MET A 1 -4.13 -5.80 4.44
C MET A 1 -3.78 -5.01 3.19
N PRO A 2 -2.96 -3.99 3.29
CA PRO A 2 -2.47 -3.29 2.13
C PRO A 2 -1.11 -3.83 1.67
N LEU A 3 -1.03 -4.14 0.38
CA LEU A 3 0.22 -4.42 -0.31
C LEU A 3 0.41 -3.34 -1.38
N TRP A 4 1.47 -2.57 -1.25
CA TRP A 4 1.78 -1.48 -2.18
C TRP A 4 2.96 -1.86 -3.07
N HIS A 5 2.76 -1.73 -4.36
CA HIS A 5 3.82 -1.81 -5.36
C HIS A 5 4.09 -0.41 -5.88
N VAL A 6 5.27 0.12 -5.61
CA VAL A 6 5.70 1.42 -6.12
C VAL A 6 6.71 1.18 -7.25
N TYR A 7 6.26 1.32 -8.48
CA TYR A 7 7.11 1.23 -9.66
C TYR A 7 7.66 2.62 -9.97
N HIS A 8 8.97 2.74 -10.00
CA HIS A 8 9.64 4.04 -10.17
C HIS A 8 10.90 3.93 -11.01
N PRO A 9 11.33 5.02 -11.66
CA PRO A 9 12.60 5.03 -12.36
C PRO A 9 13.79 4.82 -11.42
N VAL A 10 14.91 4.40 -11.99
CA VAL A 10 16.18 4.29 -11.27
C VAL A 10 16.54 5.64 -10.63
N ASP A 11 17.07 5.62 -9.41
CA ASP A 11 17.50 6.80 -8.64
C ASP A 11 16.39 7.79 -8.25
N THR A 12 15.13 7.39 -8.32
CA THR A 12 14.01 8.24 -7.87
C THR A 12 13.98 8.41 -6.37
N TYR A 13 14.24 7.35 -5.62
CA TYR A 13 14.23 7.32 -4.16
C TYR A 13 15.53 6.77 -3.60
N THR A 14 16.09 7.49 -2.61
CA THR A 14 17.16 6.93 -1.77
C THR A 14 16.58 5.89 -0.81
N ALA A 15 17.43 5.08 -0.16
CA ALA A 15 16.99 4.14 0.86
C ALA A 15 16.21 4.83 1.99
N GLN A 16 16.66 6.00 2.43
CA GLN A 16 15.98 6.79 3.46
C GLN A 16 14.62 7.28 2.98
N GLN A 17 14.52 7.76 1.74
CA GLN A 17 13.24 8.21 1.17
C GLN A 17 12.24 7.07 1.02
N LYS A 18 12.69 5.87 0.69
CA LYS A 18 11.85 4.67 0.68
C LYS A 18 11.32 4.34 2.08
N GLU A 19 12.15 4.42 3.10
CA GLU A 19 11.74 4.20 4.49
C GLU A 19 10.71 5.25 4.95
N GLU A 20 10.92 6.51 4.64
CA GLU A 20 10.00 7.61 4.96
C GLU A 20 8.65 7.42 4.26
N PHE A 21 8.67 7.07 2.99
CA PHE A 21 7.46 6.78 2.21
C PHE A 21 6.70 5.60 2.83
N ALA A 22 7.39 4.49 3.10
CA ALA A 22 6.80 3.30 3.71
C ALA A 22 6.28 3.59 5.13
N ALA A 23 6.93 4.47 5.88
CA ALA A 23 6.46 4.89 7.20
C ALA A 23 5.14 5.64 7.14
N ASP A 24 4.98 6.56 6.18
CA ASP A 24 3.73 7.29 5.97
C ASP A 24 2.60 6.35 5.56
N VAL A 25 2.87 5.42 4.66
CA VAL A 25 1.91 4.39 4.23
C VAL A 25 1.48 3.56 5.45
N THR A 26 2.44 3.07 6.22
CA THR A 26 2.18 2.23 7.39
C THR A 26 1.35 2.98 8.43
N GLN A 27 1.70 4.23 8.73
CA GLN A 27 0.98 5.04 9.71
C GLN A 27 -0.47 5.29 9.33
N HIS A 28 -0.75 5.47 8.05
CA HIS A 28 -2.12 5.63 7.56
C HIS A 28 -3.00 4.42 7.95
N TYR A 29 -2.50 3.21 7.72
CA TYR A 29 -3.26 1.99 8.03
C TYR A 29 -3.29 1.64 9.51
N VAL A 30 -2.20 1.86 10.23
CA VAL A 30 -2.16 1.69 11.68
C VAL A 30 -3.16 2.64 12.36
N GLY A 31 -3.27 3.88 11.86
CA GLY A 31 -4.27 4.83 12.33
C GLY A 31 -5.71 4.37 12.10
N ALA A 32 -5.95 3.50 11.12
CA ALA A 32 -7.24 2.86 10.87
C ALA A 32 -7.45 1.56 11.65
N GLY A 33 -6.52 1.18 12.54
CA GLY A 33 -6.62 0.02 13.40
C GLY A 33 -5.99 -1.27 12.89
N LEU A 34 -5.29 -1.24 11.76
CA LEU A 34 -4.63 -2.43 11.25
C LEU A 34 -3.34 -2.75 12.03
N PRO A 35 -3.03 -4.04 12.24
CA PRO A 35 -1.70 -4.43 12.70
C PRO A 35 -0.61 -3.88 11.77
N ARG A 36 0.48 -3.38 12.35
CA ARG A 36 1.58 -2.78 11.59
C ARG A 36 2.17 -3.74 10.56
N PHE A 37 2.35 -5.00 10.90
CA PHE A 37 2.93 -5.99 10.00
C PHE A 37 2.03 -6.37 8.81
N TYR A 38 0.76 -5.95 8.80
CA TYR A 38 -0.11 -6.13 7.63
C TYR A 38 0.34 -5.27 6.44
N VAL A 39 1.02 -4.16 6.72
CA VAL A 39 1.37 -3.17 5.70
C VAL A 39 2.69 -3.53 5.06
N VAL A 40 2.65 -3.84 3.77
CA VAL A 40 3.84 -4.16 2.97
C VAL A 40 3.98 -3.15 1.86
N THR A 41 5.16 -2.52 1.77
CA THR A 41 5.49 -1.59 0.70
C THR A 41 6.70 -2.11 -0.06
N LEU A 42 6.55 -2.34 -1.34
CA LEU A 42 7.61 -2.81 -2.23
C LEU A 42 7.96 -1.72 -3.23
N PHE A 43 9.24 -1.43 -3.35
CA PHE A 43 9.76 -0.50 -4.36
C PHE A 43 10.40 -1.30 -5.49
N HIS A 44 9.95 -1.02 -6.72
CA HIS A 44 10.44 -1.68 -7.93
C HIS A 44 11.12 -0.64 -8.81
N GLU A 45 12.44 -0.72 -8.92
CA GLU A 45 13.18 0.11 -9.87
C GLU A 45 12.94 -0.38 -11.29
N VAL A 46 12.58 0.54 -12.17
CA VAL A 46 12.33 0.23 -13.58
C VAL A 46 13.26 1.08 -14.43
N PRO A 47 14.13 0.48 -15.26
CA PRO A 47 14.96 1.23 -16.19
C PRO A 47 14.10 2.08 -17.13
N GLU A 48 14.61 3.24 -17.55
CA GLU A 48 13.89 4.16 -18.43
C GLU A 48 13.39 3.47 -19.71
N SER A 49 14.21 2.60 -20.30
CA SER A 49 13.85 1.84 -21.49
C SER A 49 12.71 0.83 -21.28
N SER A 50 12.37 0.55 -20.02
CA SER A 50 11.32 -0.40 -19.63
C SER A 50 10.12 0.27 -18.97
N PHE A 51 10.13 1.58 -18.79
CA PHE A 51 9.00 2.36 -18.27
C PHE A 51 8.43 3.22 -19.39
N LEU A 52 7.42 2.70 -20.04
CA LEU A 52 6.85 3.31 -21.24
C LEU A 52 5.44 3.82 -20.96
N ILE A 53 5.19 5.08 -21.29
CA ILE A 53 3.87 5.72 -21.23
C ILE A 53 3.47 6.08 -22.65
N GLY A 54 2.34 5.56 -23.12
CA GLY A 54 1.92 5.77 -24.50
C GLY A 54 2.94 5.28 -25.52
N GLY A 55 3.77 4.29 -25.15
CA GLY A 55 4.85 3.78 -25.97
C GLY A 55 6.16 4.57 -25.91
N GLU A 56 6.23 5.63 -25.10
CA GLU A 56 7.42 6.50 -24.96
C GLU A 56 8.12 6.28 -23.61
N PRO A 57 9.46 6.20 -23.58
CA PRO A 57 10.21 6.07 -22.34
C PRO A 57 9.98 7.25 -21.38
N SER A 58 9.88 6.97 -20.09
CA SER A 58 9.72 7.96 -19.05
C SER A 58 10.65 7.69 -17.86
N ASN A 59 11.30 8.74 -17.36
CA ASN A 59 12.11 8.69 -16.13
C ASN A 59 11.56 9.61 -15.03
N THR A 60 10.35 10.14 -15.19
CA THR A 60 9.71 11.10 -14.28
C THR A 60 8.35 10.64 -13.78
N ALA A 61 7.95 9.41 -14.08
CA ALA A 61 6.66 8.86 -13.68
C ALA A 61 6.81 7.80 -12.60
N VAL A 62 5.83 7.74 -11.70
CA VAL A 62 5.68 6.72 -10.67
C VAL A 62 4.31 6.08 -10.85
N ARG A 63 4.28 4.74 -10.88
CA ARG A 63 3.04 3.97 -10.95
C ARG A 63 2.87 3.17 -9.69
N VAL A 64 1.77 3.39 -8.98
CA VAL A 64 1.51 2.70 -7.72
C VAL A 64 0.31 1.78 -7.87
N VAL A 65 0.48 0.52 -7.50
CA VAL A 65 -0.60 -0.46 -7.43
C VAL A 65 -0.82 -0.80 -5.96
N ILE A 66 -2.03 -0.55 -5.49
CA ILE A 66 -2.40 -0.77 -4.10
C ILE A 66 -3.39 -1.93 -4.05
N GLU A 67 -3.01 -3.00 -3.37
CA GLU A 67 -3.89 -4.14 -3.17
C GLU A 67 -4.45 -4.09 -1.75
N HIS A 68 -5.77 -3.95 -1.64
CA HIS A 68 -6.48 -4.04 -0.37
C HIS A 68 -7.06 -5.44 -0.20
N LEU A 69 -6.58 -6.13 0.82
CA LEU A 69 -7.07 -7.47 1.16
C LEU A 69 -8.05 -7.37 2.33
N ALA A 70 -9.23 -7.94 2.15
CA ALA A 70 -10.22 -8.19 3.19
C ALA A 70 -11.08 -7.01 3.68
N ARG A 71 -10.73 -5.76 3.42
CA ARG A 71 -11.53 -4.59 3.84
C ARG A 71 -12.01 -3.82 2.63
N GLN A 72 -13.23 -4.13 2.20
CA GLN A 72 -13.80 -3.62 0.96
C GLN A 72 -15.05 -2.79 1.27
N PRO A 73 -14.96 -1.46 1.20
CA PRO A 73 -16.15 -0.63 1.35
C PRO A 73 -17.09 -0.84 0.17
N LEU A 74 -18.39 -0.93 0.46
CA LEU A 74 -19.40 -1.23 -0.56
C LEU A 74 -19.96 0.02 -1.23
N ASP A 75 -19.94 1.19 -0.55
CA ASP A 75 -20.54 2.40 -1.08
C ASP A 75 -19.54 3.25 -1.89
N PRO A 76 -19.98 3.84 -3.02
CA PRO A 76 -19.10 4.64 -3.88
C PRO A 76 -18.50 5.87 -3.19
N ALA A 77 -19.21 6.50 -2.26
CA ALA A 77 -18.75 7.70 -1.56
C ALA A 77 -17.53 7.37 -0.66
N THR A 78 -17.57 6.27 0.06
CA THR A 78 -16.44 5.81 0.89
C THR A 78 -15.25 5.45 0.01
N ARG A 79 -15.49 4.79 -1.13
CA ARG A 79 -14.43 4.44 -2.09
C ARG A 79 -13.71 5.68 -2.63
N LYS A 80 -14.47 6.71 -3.00
CA LYS A 80 -13.89 7.99 -3.45
C LYS A 80 -13.06 8.66 -2.37
N ARG A 81 -13.56 8.69 -1.14
CA ARG A 81 -12.85 9.29 0.00
C ARG A 81 -11.53 8.56 0.26
N ILE A 82 -11.52 7.23 0.22
CA ILE A 82 -10.29 6.43 0.37
C ILE A 82 -9.28 6.79 -0.71
N ALA A 83 -9.71 6.85 -1.96
CA ALA A 83 -8.83 7.23 -3.07
C ALA A 83 -8.27 8.65 -2.89
N GLU A 84 -9.09 9.59 -2.45
CA GLU A 84 -8.66 10.97 -2.18
C GLU A 84 -7.66 11.06 -1.01
N GLU A 85 -7.88 10.29 0.05
CA GLU A 85 -6.95 10.21 1.19
C GLU A 85 -5.59 9.65 0.76
N LEU A 86 -5.58 8.58 -0.02
CA LEU A 86 -4.35 7.99 -0.54
C LEU A 86 -3.65 8.91 -1.55
N ASN A 87 -4.44 9.65 -2.33
CA ASN A 87 -3.89 10.66 -3.23
C ASN A 87 -3.14 11.77 -2.46
N ARG A 88 -3.69 12.21 -1.32
CA ARG A 88 -3.01 13.18 -0.45
C ARG A 88 -1.76 12.60 0.20
N LEU A 89 -1.81 11.35 0.63
CA LEU A 89 -0.64 10.65 1.21
C LEU A 89 0.51 10.57 0.20
N LEU A 90 0.19 10.28 -1.06
CA LEU A 90 1.19 10.12 -2.11
C LEU A 90 1.86 11.44 -2.54
N ALA A 91 1.17 12.57 -2.38
CA ALA A 91 1.64 13.85 -2.92
C ALA A 91 3.06 14.25 -2.50
N PRO A 92 3.44 14.19 -1.20
CA PRO A 92 4.80 14.57 -0.78
C PRO A 92 5.90 13.69 -1.38
N HIS A 93 5.56 12.47 -1.74
CA HIS A 93 6.51 11.49 -2.27
C HIS A 93 6.52 11.43 -3.80
N THR A 94 5.61 12.14 -4.46
CA THR A 94 5.44 12.08 -5.91
C THR A 94 5.25 13.46 -6.52
N ARG A 95 4.03 13.95 -6.63
CA ARG A 95 3.71 15.21 -7.33
C ARG A 95 4.44 16.44 -6.78
N ASP A 96 4.62 16.51 -5.47
CA ASP A 96 5.34 17.63 -4.83
C ASP A 96 6.85 17.61 -5.15
N ARG A 97 7.34 16.47 -5.67
CA ARG A 97 8.71 16.30 -6.17
C ARG A 97 8.81 16.46 -7.69
N GLY A 98 7.74 16.87 -8.35
CA GLY A 98 7.70 17.00 -9.81
C GLY A 98 7.55 15.69 -10.56
N LEU A 99 7.14 14.61 -9.87
CA LEU A 99 6.91 13.30 -10.48
C LEU A 99 5.44 13.15 -10.90
N TYR A 100 5.22 12.66 -12.10
CA TYR A 100 3.89 12.23 -12.54
C TYR A 100 3.52 10.96 -11.77
N CYS A 101 2.35 10.93 -11.16
CA CYS A 101 1.92 9.77 -10.38
C CYS A 101 0.52 9.31 -10.79
N GLU A 102 0.42 8.04 -11.10
CA GLU A 102 -0.85 7.37 -11.27
C GLU A 102 -0.92 6.19 -10.30
N PHE A 103 -2.07 6.02 -9.64
CA PHE A 103 -2.30 4.87 -8.79
C PHE A 103 -3.72 4.33 -8.98
N HIS A 104 -3.90 3.08 -8.61
CA HIS A 104 -5.22 2.49 -8.46
C HIS A 104 -5.22 1.49 -7.30
N ILE A 105 -6.41 1.10 -6.88
CA ILE A 105 -6.63 0.16 -5.78
C ILE A 105 -7.34 -1.07 -6.33
N ASP A 106 -6.70 -2.23 -6.16
CA ASP A 106 -7.30 -3.54 -6.38
C ASP A 106 -7.81 -4.09 -5.06
N GLU A 107 -8.91 -4.82 -5.09
CA GLU A 107 -9.52 -5.39 -3.89
C GLU A 107 -9.56 -6.91 -4.00
N THR A 108 -9.08 -7.59 -2.94
CA THR A 108 -9.07 -9.05 -2.84
C THR A 108 -9.92 -9.50 -1.66
N PRO A 109 -10.88 -10.42 -1.84
CA PRO A 109 -11.69 -10.95 -0.75
C PRO A 109 -10.84 -11.63 0.33
N ARG A 110 -11.27 -11.50 1.59
CA ARG A 110 -10.60 -12.09 2.75
C ARG A 110 -10.39 -13.60 2.63
N ASP A 111 -11.31 -14.29 1.97
CA ASP A 111 -11.25 -15.75 1.81
C ASP A 111 -10.02 -16.23 1.03
N LEU A 112 -9.42 -15.35 0.26
CA LEU A 112 -8.25 -15.63 -0.56
C LEU A 112 -6.92 -15.24 0.12
N TRP A 113 -6.94 -14.95 1.41
CA TRP A 113 -5.79 -14.42 2.13
C TRP A 113 -5.36 -15.32 3.28
N MET A 114 -4.07 -15.64 3.32
CA MET A 114 -3.40 -16.39 4.39
C MET A 114 -2.10 -15.68 4.76
N ILE A 115 -1.74 -15.68 6.05
CA ILE A 115 -0.47 -15.18 6.55
C ILE A 115 0.20 -16.26 7.38
N ASP A 116 1.40 -16.64 6.97
CA ASP A 116 2.24 -17.62 7.69
C ASP A 116 1.46 -18.89 8.11
N GLY A 117 0.63 -19.39 7.18
CA GLY A 117 -0.19 -20.56 7.40
C GLY A 117 -1.45 -20.35 8.23
N LEU A 118 -1.73 -19.13 8.66
CA LEU A 118 -2.92 -18.80 9.46
C LEU A 118 -3.90 -17.94 8.65
N ARG A 119 -5.19 -18.19 8.87
CA ARG A 119 -6.23 -17.30 8.35
C ARG A 119 -6.31 -16.08 9.25
N PRO A 120 -6.17 -14.87 8.68
CA PRO A 120 -6.26 -13.65 9.47
C PRO A 120 -7.61 -13.54 10.22
N PRO A 121 -7.60 -13.01 11.44
CA PRO A 121 -8.82 -12.86 12.23
C PRO A 121 -9.76 -11.82 11.64
N PRO A 122 -11.07 -11.87 12.00
CA PRO A 122 -12.02 -10.86 11.60
C PRO A 122 -11.62 -9.46 12.02
N GLU A 123 -11.98 -8.48 11.19
CA GLU A 123 -11.75 -7.06 11.47
C GLU A 123 -12.31 -6.65 12.84
N GLY A 124 -11.50 -5.95 13.62
CA GLY A 124 -11.88 -5.42 14.94
C GLY A 124 -12.02 -6.48 16.03
N SER A 125 -11.73 -7.75 15.76
CA SER A 125 -11.80 -8.82 16.76
C SER A 125 -10.69 -8.73 17.79
N GLU A 126 -10.90 -9.38 18.95
CA GLU A 126 -9.84 -9.49 19.97
C GLU A 126 -8.57 -10.17 19.42
N ALA A 127 -8.76 -11.14 18.52
CA ALA A 127 -7.65 -11.82 17.86
C ALA A 127 -6.84 -10.86 16.98
N GLU A 128 -7.50 -9.98 16.24
CA GLU A 128 -6.79 -8.96 15.46
C GLU A 128 -6.06 -7.97 16.36
N GLN A 129 -6.67 -7.57 17.47
CA GLN A 129 -6.01 -6.71 18.46
C GLN A 129 -4.78 -7.40 19.07
N LEU A 130 -4.85 -8.71 19.33
CA LEU A 130 -3.71 -9.49 19.77
C LEU A 130 -2.59 -9.47 18.71
N TRP A 131 -2.93 -9.70 17.46
CA TRP A 131 -1.97 -9.63 16.35
C TRP A 131 -1.31 -8.26 16.25
N ALA A 132 -2.09 -7.20 16.47
CA ALA A 132 -1.56 -5.82 16.46
C ALA A 132 -0.56 -5.59 17.62
N ARG A 133 -0.88 -6.05 18.83
CA ARG A 133 0.01 -5.90 19.98
C ARG A 133 1.30 -6.71 19.83
N GLU A 134 1.18 -7.95 19.34
CA GLU A 134 2.32 -8.85 19.15
C GLU A 134 3.12 -8.50 17.88
N ASN A 135 2.55 -7.73 16.98
CA ASN A 135 3.08 -7.38 15.65
C ASN A 135 3.51 -8.63 14.86
N ARG A 136 2.71 -9.67 14.94
CA ARG A 136 2.92 -10.95 14.22
C ARG A 136 1.65 -11.79 14.21
N PRO A 137 1.55 -12.79 13.30
CA PRO A 137 0.46 -13.75 13.37
C PRO A 137 0.57 -14.62 14.63
N VAL A 138 -0.56 -14.87 15.26
CA VAL A 138 -0.66 -15.71 16.47
C VAL A 138 -1.89 -16.62 16.33
N PRO A 139 -1.77 -17.95 16.58
CA PRO A 139 -2.95 -18.80 16.64
C PRO A 139 -3.98 -18.26 17.65
N TYR A 140 -5.27 -18.27 17.27
CA TYR A 140 -6.32 -17.64 18.08
C TYR A 140 -7.57 -18.50 18.23
N TYR A 141 -7.53 -19.77 17.78
CA TYR A 141 -8.63 -20.75 17.90
C TYR A 141 -8.20 -22.02 18.61
#